data_f6133ddfcc15c85afef96579267088ad
#
_entry.id   f6133ddfcc15c85afef96579267088ad
#
_cell.length_a   1.000
_cell.length_b   1.000
_cell.length_c   1.000
_cell.angle_alpha   90.00
_cell.angle_beta   90.00
_cell.angle_gamma   90.00
#
_symmetry.space_group_name_H-M   'P 1'
#
loop_
_entity.id
_entity.type
_entity.pdbx_description
1 polymer ?
#
loop_
_entity_poly.entity_id
_entity_poly.type
_entity_poly.pdbx_seq_one_letter_code
_entity_poly.pdbx_strand_id
1 'polypeptide(L)'
;MIPLLKDTTTDAEWEEIGRVYREENGTPPAATLADVADHIEHVATIAGIDHVGIGSDFYGAAGDELVQGLEDVSKFPDLVAELAGRGWSDEDLAKLARKNLLRAFAAVESTAARLRQSRAPSLKTIEELDGYHSPESQ
;
A
#
# COMPACT_ATOMS: atom_id res chain seq x y z
N MET A 1 -14.66 22.82 -9.89
CA MET A 1 -13.17 23.03 -9.98
C MET A 1 -12.61 22.76 -8.59
N ILE A 2 -11.91 21.64 -8.39
CA ILE A 2 -11.32 21.29 -7.09
C ILE A 2 -10.24 22.33 -6.78
N PRO A 3 -10.27 22.98 -5.60
CA PRO A 3 -9.22 23.92 -5.21
C PRO A 3 -7.86 23.23 -5.22
N LEU A 4 -6.84 23.91 -5.72
CA LEU A 4 -5.46 23.43 -5.59
C LEU A 4 -5.15 23.26 -4.10
N LEU A 5 -4.81 22.02 -3.71
CA LEU A 5 -4.43 21.66 -2.36
C LEU A 5 -3.22 22.49 -1.92
N LYS A 6 -3.32 23.09 -0.75
CA LYS A 6 -2.21 23.80 -0.11
C LYS A 6 -1.61 22.86 0.94
N ASP A 7 -0.31 22.96 1.17
CA ASP A 7 0.40 22.17 2.21
C ASP A 7 -0.16 22.35 3.64
N THR A 8 -1.11 23.27 3.82
CA THR A 8 -1.75 23.63 5.09
C THR A 8 -3.25 23.35 5.12
N THR A 9 -3.75 22.41 4.29
CA THR A 9 -5.17 22.05 4.28
C THR A 9 -5.54 21.35 5.59
N THR A 10 -6.52 21.90 6.32
CA THR A 10 -7.01 21.34 7.58
C THR A 10 -7.95 20.15 7.35
N ASP A 11 -8.16 19.30 8.37
CA ASP A 11 -9.11 18.18 8.29
C ASP A 11 -10.52 18.63 7.90
N ALA A 12 -10.99 19.77 8.43
CA ALA A 12 -12.28 20.34 8.08
C ALA A 12 -12.37 20.78 6.59
N GLU A 13 -11.28 21.30 6.04
CA GLU A 13 -11.21 21.63 4.61
C GLU A 13 -11.18 20.35 3.75
N TRP A 14 -10.52 19.28 4.20
CA TRP A 14 -10.55 17.99 3.53
C TRP A 14 -11.96 17.38 3.52
N GLU A 15 -12.67 17.42 4.66
CA GLU A 15 -14.06 16.96 4.74
C GLU A 15 -14.98 17.73 3.78
N GLU A 16 -14.83 19.07 3.73
CA GLU A 16 -15.61 19.92 2.82
C GLU A 16 -15.32 19.64 1.35
N ILE A 17 -14.04 19.46 0.98
CA ILE A 17 -13.64 19.08 -0.38
C ILE A 17 -14.27 17.72 -0.75
N GLY A 18 -14.20 16.75 0.14
CA GLY A 18 -14.82 15.44 -0.05
C GLY A 18 -16.34 15.51 -0.21
N ARG A 19 -17.01 16.36 0.59
CA ARG A 19 -18.45 16.60 0.49
C ARG A 19 -18.83 17.18 -0.86
N VAL A 20 -18.16 18.26 -1.28
CA VAL A 20 -18.42 18.92 -2.56
C VAL A 20 -18.16 17.95 -3.72
N TYR A 21 -17.07 17.18 -3.67
CA TYR A 21 -16.77 16.20 -4.69
C TYR A 21 -17.90 15.15 -4.82
N ARG A 22 -18.39 14.62 -3.69
CA ARG A 22 -19.49 13.63 -3.70
C ARG A 22 -20.80 14.21 -4.19
N GLU A 23 -21.09 15.48 -3.89
CA GLU A 23 -22.29 16.17 -4.41
C GLU A 23 -22.25 16.36 -5.93
N GLU A 24 -21.08 16.69 -6.48
CA GLU A 24 -20.91 16.91 -7.92
C GLU A 24 -20.80 15.60 -8.72
N ASN A 25 -20.20 14.55 -8.16
CA ASN A 25 -19.81 13.34 -8.89
C ASN A 25 -20.54 12.06 -8.43
N GLY A 26 -21.32 12.15 -7.35
CA GLY A 26 -21.89 11.00 -6.67
C GLY A 26 -20.89 10.31 -5.73
N THR A 27 -21.42 9.42 -4.88
CA THR A 27 -20.59 8.58 -4.03
C THR A 27 -19.98 7.44 -4.88
N PRO A 28 -18.66 7.23 -4.86
CA PRO A 28 -18.07 6.09 -5.54
C PRO A 28 -18.69 4.77 -5.06
N PRO A 29 -18.83 3.76 -5.93
CA PRO A 29 -19.24 2.44 -5.47
C PRO A 29 -18.22 1.92 -4.46
N ALA A 30 -18.71 1.21 -3.43
CA ALA A 30 -17.84 0.57 -2.46
C ALA A 30 -17.01 -0.52 -3.15
N ALA A 31 -15.71 -0.55 -2.87
CA ALA A 31 -14.83 -1.60 -3.37
C ALA A 31 -15.19 -2.95 -2.73
N THR A 32 -15.03 -4.01 -3.50
CA THR A 32 -15.31 -5.39 -3.08
C THR A 32 -14.06 -6.25 -3.05
N LEU A 33 -14.14 -7.40 -2.40
CA LEU A 33 -13.07 -8.42 -2.43
C LEU A 33 -12.70 -8.81 -3.88
N ALA A 34 -13.66 -8.85 -4.79
CA ALA A 34 -13.40 -9.14 -6.21
C ALA A 34 -12.56 -8.04 -6.87
N ASP A 35 -12.80 -6.76 -6.54
CA ASP A 35 -11.99 -5.64 -7.05
C ASP A 35 -10.54 -5.73 -6.54
N VAL A 36 -10.33 -6.18 -5.29
CA VAL A 36 -8.99 -6.44 -4.76
C VAL A 36 -8.30 -7.56 -5.53
N ALA A 37 -9.02 -8.64 -5.83
CA ALA A 37 -8.49 -9.74 -6.65
C ALA A 37 -8.12 -9.25 -8.07
N ASP A 38 -8.94 -8.41 -8.70
CA ASP A 38 -8.64 -7.78 -10.00
C ASP A 38 -7.35 -6.94 -9.94
N HIS A 39 -7.18 -6.15 -8.87
CA HIS A 39 -5.94 -5.37 -8.66
C HIS A 39 -4.72 -6.25 -8.49
N ILE A 40 -4.83 -7.34 -7.73
CA ILE A 40 -3.73 -8.32 -7.55
C ILE A 40 -3.34 -8.92 -8.90
N GLU A 41 -4.30 -9.34 -9.70
CA GLU A 41 -4.04 -9.90 -11.05
C GLU A 41 -3.42 -8.87 -11.99
N HIS A 42 -3.89 -7.64 -11.94
CA HIS A 42 -3.32 -6.55 -12.71
C HIS A 42 -1.85 -6.31 -12.36
N VAL A 43 -1.52 -6.18 -11.08
CA VAL A 43 -0.13 -5.99 -10.62
C VAL A 43 0.73 -7.20 -10.98
N ALA A 44 0.21 -8.43 -10.80
CA ALA A 44 0.92 -9.65 -11.16
C ALA A 44 1.21 -9.72 -12.67
N THR A 45 0.29 -9.21 -13.50
CA THR A 45 0.48 -9.15 -14.97
C THR A 45 1.56 -8.15 -15.36
N ILE A 46 1.63 -6.99 -14.70
CA ILE A 46 2.59 -5.92 -15.06
C ILE A 46 3.97 -6.18 -14.45
N ALA A 47 4.01 -6.49 -13.15
CA ALA A 47 5.27 -6.61 -12.40
C ALA A 47 5.79 -8.05 -12.33
N GLY A 48 4.94 -9.03 -12.58
CA GLY A 48 5.22 -10.44 -12.34
C GLY A 48 4.82 -10.89 -10.93
N ILE A 49 4.36 -12.12 -10.81
CA ILE A 49 3.87 -12.71 -9.55
C ILE A 49 4.92 -12.67 -8.42
N ASP A 50 6.21 -12.69 -8.74
CA ASP A 50 7.29 -12.67 -7.76
C ASP A 50 7.44 -11.31 -7.04
N HIS A 51 6.72 -10.28 -7.50
CA HIS A 51 6.82 -8.91 -6.98
C HIS A 51 5.53 -8.41 -6.31
N VAL A 52 4.58 -9.29 -6.06
CA VAL A 52 3.28 -8.97 -5.44
C VAL A 52 3.21 -9.55 -4.04
N GLY A 53 2.62 -8.80 -3.12
CA GLY A 53 2.34 -9.23 -1.76
C GLY A 53 1.11 -8.50 -1.21
N ILE A 54 0.51 -9.04 -0.15
CA ILE A 54 -0.64 -8.44 0.52
C ILE A 54 -0.15 -7.45 1.58
N GLY A 55 -0.67 -6.22 1.54
CA GLY A 55 -0.53 -5.20 2.57
C GLY A 55 -1.91 -4.62 2.85
N SER A 56 -2.50 -4.95 3.99
CA SER A 56 -3.92 -4.70 4.27
C SER A 56 -4.24 -3.30 4.76
N ASP A 57 -3.35 -2.71 5.54
CA ASP A 57 -3.52 -1.38 6.17
C ASP A 57 -4.89 -1.16 6.82
N PHE A 58 -5.36 -2.15 7.59
CA PHE A 58 -6.67 -2.09 8.27
C PHE A 58 -6.72 -1.05 9.39
N TYR A 59 -5.57 -0.55 9.85
CA TYR A 59 -5.52 0.44 10.92
C TYR A 59 -5.92 1.83 10.39
N GLY A 60 -6.90 2.43 11.06
CA GLY A 60 -7.37 3.78 10.73
C GLY A 60 -8.52 3.83 9.72
N ALA A 61 -8.82 2.75 9.01
CA ALA A 61 -9.99 2.66 8.15
C ALA A 61 -11.24 2.22 8.94
N ALA A 62 -12.40 2.77 8.61
CA ALA A 62 -13.68 2.43 9.25
C ALA A 62 -14.87 2.59 8.29
N GLY A 63 -15.92 1.82 8.55
CA GLY A 63 -17.20 1.97 7.85
C GLY A 63 -17.10 1.71 6.35
N ASP A 64 -17.46 2.70 5.55
CA ASP A 64 -17.49 2.67 4.08
C ASP A 64 -16.12 2.79 3.40
N GLU A 65 -15.06 3.03 4.19
CA GLU A 65 -13.67 2.98 3.70
C GLU A 65 -13.14 1.55 3.59
N LEU A 66 -13.81 0.59 4.25
CA LEU A 66 -13.42 -0.81 4.22
C LEU A 66 -13.93 -1.50 2.95
N VAL A 67 -13.11 -2.43 2.44
CA VAL A 67 -13.48 -3.24 1.29
C VAL A 67 -14.54 -4.27 1.69
N GLN A 68 -15.66 -4.31 0.99
CA GLN A 68 -16.72 -5.28 1.24
C GLN A 68 -16.24 -6.72 1.02
N GLY A 69 -16.40 -7.56 2.03
CA GLY A 69 -15.92 -8.94 2.03
C GLY A 69 -14.45 -9.09 2.38
N LEU A 70 -13.75 -7.98 2.73
CA LEU A 70 -12.37 -7.97 3.19
C LEU A 70 -12.19 -6.92 4.31
N GLU A 71 -13.13 -6.90 5.26
CA GLU A 71 -13.17 -5.87 6.29
C GLU A 71 -12.08 -6.03 7.37
N ASP A 72 -11.57 -7.24 7.55
CA ASP A 72 -10.51 -7.55 8.50
C ASP A 72 -9.71 -8.79 8.11
N VAL A 73 -8.68 -9.10 8.91
CA VAL A 73 -7.74 -10.21 8.67
C VAL A 73 -8.43 -11.59 8.59
N SER A 74 -9.60 -11.78 9.20
CA SER A 74 -10.35 -13.05 9.16
C SER A 74 -10.88 -13.36 7.75
N LYS A 75 -10.89 -12.37 6.86
CA LYS A 75 -11.37 -12.49 5.49
C LYS A 75 -10.27 -12.84 4.46
N PHE A 76 -9.02 -12.91 4.88
CA PHE A 76 -7.95 -13.35 3.96
C PHE A 76 -8.17 -14.74 3.35
N PRO A 77 -8.75 -15.74 4.07
CA PRO A 77 -9.10 -17.01 3.43
C PRO A 77 -10.08 -16.85 2.26
N ASP A 78 -11.01 -15.89 2.33
CA ASP A 78 -11.98 -15.64 1.27
C ASP A 78 -11.28 -15.05 0.03
N LEU A 79 -10.31 -14.14 0.21
CA LEU A 79 -9.48 -13.62 -0.87
C LEU A 79 -8.63 -14.71 -1.54
N VAL A 80 -8.06 -15.61 -0.74
CA VAL A 80 -7.30 -16.77 -1.26
C VAL A 80 -8.21 -17.71 -2.04
N ALA A 81 -9.44 -17.96 -1.54
CA ALA A 81 -10.42 -18.79 -2.25
C ALA A 81 -10.87 -18.17 -3.57
N GLU A 82 -11.07 -16.85 -3.60
CA GLU A 82 -11.39 -16.10 -4.83
C GLU A 82 -10.30 -16.26 -5.89
N LEU A 83 -9.03 -16.02 -5.52
CA LEU A 83 -7.90 -16.17 -6.44
C LEU A 83 -7.72 -17.63 -6.90
N ALA A 84 -7.89 -18.61 -6.01
CA ALA A 84 -7.90 -20.03 -6.37
C ALA A 84 -9.02 -20.35 -7.38
N GLY A 85 -10.23 -19.80 -7.17
CA GLY A 85 -11.35 -19.91 -8.10
C GLY A 85 -11.06 -19.30 -9.48
N ARG A 86 -10.20 -18.29 -9.56
CA ARG A 86 -9.70 -17.68 -10.81
C ARG A 86 -8.58 -18.46 -11.47
N GLY A 87 -8.13 -19.55 -10.87
CA GLY A 87 -7.13 -20.46 -11.44
C GLY A 87 -5.69 -20.20 -10.97
N TRP A 88 -5.50 -19.44 -9.90
CA TRP A 88 -4.17 -19.28 -9.29
C TRP A 88 -3.68 -20.62 -8.74
N SER A 89 -2.41 -20.93 -9.00
CA SER A 89 -1.77 -22.12 -8.45
C SER A 89 -1.46 -21.97 -6.96
N ASP A 90 -1.39 -23.08 -6.23
CA ASP A 90 -0.96 -23.10 -4.82
C ASP A 90 0.40 -22.41 -4.63
N GLU A 91 1.28 -22.53 -5.62
CA GLU A 91 2.60 -21.88 -5.59
C GLU A 91 2.47 -20.36 -5.69
N ASP A 92 1.63 -19.85 -6.58
CA ASP A 92 1.42 -18.40 -6.75
C ASP A 92 0.70 -17.80 -5.55
N LEU A 93 -0.29 -18.50 -5.00
CA LEU A 93 -0.94 -18.12 -3.74
C LEU A 93 0.07 -18.07 -2.58
N ALA A 94 0.98 -19.04 -2.49
CA ALA A 94 2.02 -19.02 -1.46
C ALA A 94 3.04 -17.90 -1.68
N LYS A 95 3.33 -17.52 -2.92
CA LYS A 95 4.17 -16.35 -3.25
C LYS A 95 3.49 -15.07 -2.78
N LEU A 96 2.25 -14.85 -3.17
CA LEU A 96 1.45 -13.70 -2.78
C LEU A 96 1.35 -13.57 -1.25
N ALA A 97 1.01 -14.65 -0.56
CA ALA A 97 0.75 -14.62 0.87
C ALA A 97 2.00 -14.42 1.73
N ARG A 98 3.18 -14.93 1.30
CA ARG A 98 4.37 -14.90 2.16
C ARG A 98 5.72 -15.05 1.47
N LYS A 99 5.85 -15.89 0.42
CA LYS A 99 7.17 -16.25 -0.12
C LYS A 99 7.91 -15.04 -0.69
N ASN A 100 7.20 -14.15 -1.38
CA ASN A 100 7.80 -12.95 -1.97
C ASN A 100 8.33 -12.00 -0.90
N LEU A 101 7.56 -11.74 0.15
CA LEU A 101 7.99 -10.90 1.26
C LEU A 101 9.22 -11.49 1.96
N LEU A 102 9.16 -12.77 2.31
CA LEU A 102 10.27 -13.45 3.00
C LEU A 102 11.54 -13.48 2.15
N ARG A 103 11.42 -13.70 0.85
CA ARG A 103 12.55 -13.65 -0.10
C ARG A 103 13.18 -12.25 -0.14
N ALA A 104 12.35 -11.22 -0.27
CA ALA A 104 12.82 -9.83 -0.30
C ALA A 104 13.51 -9.46 1.03
N PHE A 105 12.92 -9.84 2.15
CA PHE A 105 13.47 -9.60 3.49
C PHE A 105 14.83 -10.27 3.67
N ALA A 106 14.95 -11.55 3.32
CA ALA A 106 16.22 -12.29 3.37
C ALA A 106 17.31 -11.66 2.47
N ALA A 107 16.94 -11.16 1.29
CA ALA A 107 17.86 -10.45 0.41
C ALA A 107 18.36 -9.13 1.01
N VAL A 108 17.47 -8.37 1.68
CA VAL A 108 17.83 -7.15 2.41
C VAL A 108 18.78 -7.46 3.57
N GLU A 109 18.48 -8.48 4.38
CA GLU A 109 19.35 -8.90 5.50
C GLU A 109 20.75 -9.31 5.02
N SER A 110 20.80 -10.14 3.97
CA SER A 110 22.07 -10.56 3.36
C SER A 110 22.88 -9.36 2.84
N THR A 111 22.21 -8.43 2.15
CA THR A 111 22.84 -7.21 1.65
C THR A 111 23.34 -6.33 2.79
N ALA A 112 22.54 -6.14 3.83
CA ALA A 112 22.94 -5.38 5.02
C ALA A 112 24.16 -6.00 5.72
N ALA A 113 24.18 -7.33 5.87
CA ALA A 113 25.32 -8.02 6.46
C ALA A 113 26.62 -7.80 5.66
N ARG A 114 26.54 -7.89 4.33
CA ARG A 114 27.67 -7.62 3.42
C ARG A 114 28.13 -6.16 3.50
N LEU A 115 27.20 -5.21 3.50
CA LEU A 115 27.53 -3.79 3.54
C LEU A 115 28.16 -3.37 4.87
N ARG A 116 27.73 -3.95 6.01
CA ARG A 116 28.33 -3.70 7.33
C ARG A 116 29.80 -4.09 7.40
N GLN A 117 30.24 -5.04 6.58
CA GLN A 117 31.66 -5.43 6.50
C GLN A 117 32.51 -4.41 5.73
N SER A 118 31.91 -3.62 4.86
CA SER A 118 32.62 -2.72 3.95
C SER A 118 32.48 -1.24 4.28
N ARG A 119 31.44 -0.84 5.05
CA ARG A 119 31.17 0.55 5.39
C ARG A 119 30.39 0.68 6.69
N ALA A 120 30.59 1.79 7.41
CA ALA A 120 29.71 2.22 8.50
C ALA A 120 28.36 2.77 7.96
N PRO A 121 27.32 2.78 8.78
CA PRO A 121 26.10 3.48 8.43
C PRO A 121 26.34 4.97 8.17
N SER A 122 25.57 5.57 7.27
CA SER A 122 25.57 7.02 7.09
C SER A 122 24.99 7.68 8.34
N LEU A 123 25.69 8.69 8.87
CA LEU A 123 25.20 9.56 9.94
C LEU A 123 24.75 10.92 9.41
N LYS A 124 24.71 11.09 8.10
CA LYS A 124 24.24 12.32 7.50
C LYS A 124 22.75 12.52 7.79
N THR A 125 22.39 13.74 8.11
CA THR A 125 21.01 14.14 8.29
C THR A 125 20.31 14.29 6.92
N ILE A 126 18.99 14.42 6.92
CA ILE A 126 18.23 14.63 5.69
C ILE A 126 18.60 15.97 5.05
N GLU A 127 18.86 16.99 5.86
CA GLU A 127 19.30 18.33 5.40
C GLU A 127 20.62 18.25 4.64
N GLU A 128 21.57 17.43 5.13
CA GLU A 128 22.87 17.22 4.48
C GLU A 128 22.76 16.43 3.17
N LEU A 129 21.74 15.55 3.04
CA LEU A 129 21.53 14.72 1.86
C LEU A 129 20.74 15.43 0.78
N ASP A 130 19.65 16.11 1.17
CA ASP A 130 18.68 16.68 0.25
C ASP A 130 18.87 18.19 0.05
N GLY A 131 19.79 18.82 0.80
CA GLY A 131 20.00 20.27 0.77
C GLY A 131 18.80 21.06 1.33
N TYR A 132 17.92 20.40 2.06
CA TYR A 132 16.74 21.02 2.67
C TYR A 132 17.18 21.80 3.90
N HIS A 133 16.97 23.10 3.89
CA HIS A 133 17.13 23.95 5.08
C HIS A 133 15.75 24.23 5.65
N SER A 134 15.50 23.74 6.87
CA SER A 134 14.28 24.09 7.61
C SER A 134 14.11 25.61 7.69
N PRO A 135 12.92 26.16 7.41
CA PRO A 135 12.67 27.63 7.51
C PRO A 135 12.91 28.20 8.92
N GLU A 136 13.02 27.34 9.94
CA GLU A 136 13.23 27.74 11.34
C GLU A 136 14.71 27.99 11.72
N SER A 137 15.63 27.86 10.76
CA SER A 137 17.08 28.02 10.98
C SER A 137 17.61 29.42 10.64
N GLN A 138 16.73 30.44 10.50
CA GLN A 138 17.10 31.85 10.26
C GLN A 138 16.67 32.74 11.39
#